data_9b36c1aff8cbe8497a8b4d9b145708ed
#
_entry.id   9b36c1aff8cbe8497a8b4d9b145708ed
#
_cell.length_a   1.000
_cell.length_b   1.000
_cell.length_c   1.000
_cell.angle_alpha   90.00
_cell.angle_beta   90.00
_cell.angle_gamma   90.00
#
_symmetry.space_group_name_H-M   'P 1'
#
loop_
_entity.id
_entity.type
_entity.pdbx_description
1 polymer ?
#
loop_
_entity_poly.entity_id
_entity_poly.type
_entity_poly.pdbx_seq_one_letter_code
_entity_poly.pdbx_strand_id
1 'polypeptide(L)'
;DGSEPTITGGTQYTAPISVTGIEGQSNTTTIKAIAVKNDMQDSKVETFAYTIEIKDKLTSITAPDAITVANGTAYSAMNLPKTVNIKTEGNTESSAPVTWDTDNPADGSYDPTVKTEQTVTLNGKVTCPESIDDNGVPLTTTITITIRAAGIVEAPTANPTAGTYTENQSVELTSSTKGATIYYTTDGSEPTITNGIPGGTTKQYTAPIAVTGKEGQSSP
;
A
#
# COMPACT_ATOMS: atom_id res chain seq x y z
N ASP A 1 -37.19 14.32 30.60
CA ASP A 1 -37.09 15.78 30.57
C ASP A 1 -36.04 16.32 31.57
N GLY A 2 -35.54 15.50 32.51
CA GLY A 2 -34.50 15.86 33.49
C GLY A 2 -35.01 16.60 34.72
N SER A 3 -36.31 16.86 34.82
CA SER A 3 -36.93 17.49 36.00
C SER A 3 -36.89 16.56 37.21
N GLU A 4 -36.98 17.15 38.41
CA GLU A 4 -37.17 16.38 39.65
C GLU A 4 -38.58 15.83 39.71
N PRO A 5 -38.76 14.53 40.02
CA PRO A 5 -40.09 13.95 40.16
C PRO A 5 -40.76 14.48 41.42
N THR A 6 -42.07 14.84 41.29
CA THR A 6 -42.93 15.23 42.40
C THR A 6 -44.23 14.44 42.34
N ILE A 7 -45.02 14.44 43.43
CA ILE A 7 -46.35 13.77 43.48
C ILE A 7 -47.29 14.27 42.36
N THR A 8 -47.15 15.52 41.97
CA THR A 8 -48.01 16.17 40.95
C THR A 8 -47.34 16.33 39.60
N GLY A 9 -46.04 16.14 39.49
CA GLY A 9 -45.25 16.38 38.27
C GLY A 9 -44.45 15.19 37.80
N GLY A 10 -44.66 13.99 38.36
CA GLY A 10 -43.99 12.76 37.95
C GLY A 10 -44.95 11.75 37.32
N THR A 11 -44.40 10.69 36.72
CA THR A 11 -45.17 9.53 36.25
C THR A 11 -45.10 8.43 37.31
N GLN A 12 -46.24 7.90 37.75
CA GLN A 12 -46.24 6.79 38.69
C GLN A 12 -45.64 5.53 38.05
N TYR A 13 -44.71 4.89 38.75
CA TYR A 13 -44.13 3.63 38.29
C TYR A 13 -45.10 2.49 38.43
N THR A 14 -45.49 1.88 37.33
CA THR A 14 -46.47 0.76 37.27
C THR A 14 -45.93 -0.43 36.50
N ALA A 15 -44.84 -0.25 35.73
CA ALA A 15 -44.22 -1.29 34.90
C ALA A 15 -42.76 -0.94 34.63
N PRO A 16 -41.93 -1.92 34.22
CA PRO A 16 -40.51 -1.68 33.86
C PRO A 16 -40.38 -0.58 32.81
N ILE A 17 -39.42 0.31 33.03
CA ILE A 17 -39.06 1.39 32.10
C ILE A 17 -38.10 0.83 31.07
N SER A 18 -38.48 0.89 29.79
CA SER A 18 -37.62 0.46 28.69
C SER A 18 -36.57 1.55 28.39
N VAL A 19 -35.33 1.16 28.38
CA VAL A 19 -34.18 2.00 27.91
C VAL A 19 -33.65 1.39 26.64
N THR A 20 -33.76 2.13 25.52
CA THR A 20 -33.40 1.65 24.20
C THR A 20 -32.22 2.45 23.65
N GLY A 21 -31.29 1.77 22.93
CA GLY A 21 -30.24 2.40 22.17
C GLY A 21 -30.64 2.62 20.71
N ILE A 22 -29.82 3.38 20.03
CA ILE A 22 -29.90 3.63 18.58
C ILE A 22 -28.61 3.07 17.97
N GLU A 23 -28.73 2.32 16.88
CA GLU A 23 -27.60 1.73 16.17
C GLU A 23 -26.59 2.82 15.73
N GLY A 24 -25.32 2.56 15.93
CA GLY A 24 -24.23 3.51 15.63
C GLY A 24 -24.13 4.68 16.64
N GLN A 25 -24.89 4.68 17.72
CA GLN A 25 -24.89 5.78 18.70
C GLN A 25 -24.72 5.29 20.15
N SER A 26 -24.09 6.14 20.96
CA SER A 26 -24.12 6.02 22.42
C SER A 26 -25.23 6.93 22.94
N ASN A 27 -26.23 6.34 23.60
CA ASN A 27 -27.39 7.06 24.13
C ASN A 27 -27.51 6.88 25.63
N THR A 28 -27.56 7.98 26.40
CA THR A 28 -27.72 7.95 27.85
C THR A 28 -29.11 8.39 28.23
N THR A 29 -29.85 7.52 28.91
CA THR A 29 -31.13 7.83 29.52
C THR A 29 -30.97 7.98 31.02
N THR A 30 -31.38 9.12 31.57
CA THR A 30 -31.36 9.40 33.01
C THR A 30 -32.74 9.26 33.59
N ILE A 31 -32.89 8.36 34.56
CA ILE A 31 -34.12 8.17 35.33
C ILE A 31 -33.91 8.75 36.70
N LYS A 32 -34.82 9.64 37.15
CA LYS A 32 -34.91 10.12 38.52
C LYS A 32 -36.15 9.55 39.18
N ALA A 33 -36.05 9.08 40.41
CA ALA A 33 -37.14 8.44 41.13
C ALA A 33 -37.19 8.88 42.59
N ILE A 34 -38.42 8.99 43.09
CA ILE A 34 -38.77 9.26 44.50
C ILE A 34 -39.81 8.26 44.95
N ALA A 35 -39.70 7.76 46.15
CA ALA A 35 -40.73 6.89 46.76
C ALA A 35 -41.54 7.68 47.76
N VAL A 36 -42.86 7.56 47.67
CA VAL A 36 -43.81 8.24 48.53
C VAL A 36 -44.80 7.26 49.15
N LYS A 37 -45.20 7.51 50.40
CA LYS A 37 -46.22 6.73 51.10
C LYS A 37 -47.00 7.63 52.03
N ASN A 38 -48.32 7.48 52.09
CA ASN A 38 -49.17 8.21 53.01
C ASN A 38 -48.63 8.05 54.44
N ASP A 39 -48.68 9.12 55.21
CA ASP A 39 -48.24 9.20 56.61
C ASP A 39 -46.74 8.95 56.86
N MET A 40 -45.92 9.06 55.82
CA MET A 40 -44.46 8.99 55.90
C MET A 40 -43.82 10.15 55.16
N GLN A 41 -42.58 10.46 55.55
CA GLN A 41 -41.77 11.45 54.83
C GLN A 41 -41.33 10.81 53.49
N ASP A 42 -41.40 11.57 52.40
CA ASP A 42 -40.90 11.16 51.10
C ASP A 42 -39.39 10.80 51.13
N SER A 43 -38.99 9.88 50.31
CA SER A 43 -37.57 9.55 50.14
C SER A 43 -36.78 10.73 49.50
N LYS A 44 -35.45 10.64 49.51
CA LYS A 44 -34.67 11.48 48.61
C LYS A 44 -34.90 11.04 47.16
N VAL A 45 -34.74 11.97 46.23
CA VAL A 45 -34.70 11.66 44.82
C VAL A 45 -33.38 10.95 44.50
N GLU A 46 -33.47 9.79 43.84
CA GLU A 46 -32.31 9.06 43.34
C GLU A 46 -32.25 9.18 41.83
N THR A 47 -31.01 9.21 41.29
CA THR A 47 -30.73 9.38 39.86
C THR A 47 -30.03 8.17 39.34
N PHE A 48 -30.53 7.57 38.28
CA PHE A 48 -30.00 6.39 37.60
C PHE A 48 -29.70 6.72 36.14
N ALA A 49 -28.44 6.67 35.73
CA ALA A 49 -28.01 6.88 34.35
C ALA A 49 -27.68 5.53 33.68
N TYR A 50 -28.31 5.27 32.54
CA TYR A 50 -28.11 4.08 31.76
C TYR A 50 -27.60 4.50 30.38
N THR A 51 -26.37 4.07 30.02
CA THR A 51 -25.81 4.31 28.70
C THR A 51 -25.91 3.02 27.88
N ILE A 52 -26.54 3.09 26.73
CA ILE A 52 -26.67 1.99 25.77
C ILE A 52 -25.82 2.37 24.55
N GLU A 53 -24.86 1.53 24.25
CA GLU A 53 -24.00 1.64 23.06
C GLU A 53 -24.34 0.49 22.13
N ILE A 54 -24.94 0.78 20.98
CA ILE A 54 -25.17 -0.20 19.92
C ILE A 54 -24.22 0.15 18.79
N LYS A 55 -23.27 -0.73 18.55
CA LYS A 55 -22.30 -0.58 17.46
C LYS A 55 -23.03 -0.65 16.11
N ASP A 56 -22.60 0.18 15.16
CA ASP A 56 -23.04 0.05 13.78
C ASP A 56 -22.42 -1.22 13.17
N LYS A 57 -23.10 -1.87 12.24
CA LYS A 57 -22.66 -3.16 11.69
C LYS A 57 -21.97 -3.00 10.37
N LEU A 58 -20.80 -3.64 10.23
CA LEU A 58 -20.08 -3.70 8.98
C LEU A 58 -20.89 -4.45 7.91
N THR A 59 -20.95 -3.90 6.70
CA THR A 59 -21.60 -4.54 5.54
C THR A 59 -20.63 -4.90 4.46
N SER A 60 -19.57 -4.11 4.25
CA SER A 60 -18.57 -4.38 3.21
C SER A 60 -17.23 -3.70 3.48
N ILE A 61 -16.19 -4.30 2.88
CA ILE A 61 -14.84 -3.75 2.77
C ILE A 61 -14.56 -3.55 1.28
N THR A 62 -14.15 -2.34 0.90
CA THR A 62 -13.81 -2.02 -0.49
C THR A 62 -12.30 -2.22 -0.70
N ALA A 63 -11.93 -3.05 -1.66
CA ALA A 63 -10.54 -3.19 -2.06
C ALA A 63 -10.00 -1.85 -2.60
N PRO A 64 -8.76 -1.48 -2.27
CA PRO A 64 -8.16 -0.28 -2.82
C PRO A 64 -7.85 -0.45 -4.32
N ASP A 65 -7.68 0.67 -5.01
CA ASP A 65 -7.24 0.67 -6.41
C ASP A 65 -5.88 0.01 -6.56
N ALA A 66 -5.66 -0.60 -7.73
CA ALA A 66 -4.37 -1.15 -8.10
C ALA A 66 -3.32 -0.03 -8.19
N ILE A 67 -2.09 -0.34 -7.77
CA ILE A 67 -0.96 0.60 -7.87
C ILE A 67 0.05 0.14 -8.92
N THR A 68 0.82 1.09 -9.45
CA THR A 68 1.90 0.82 -10.39
C THR A 68 3.20 1.43 -9.88
N VAL A 69 4.26 0.62 -9.84
CA VAL A 69 5.58 1.02 -9.35
C VAL A 69 6.68 0.75 -10.37
N ALA A 70 7.85 1.36 -10.20
CA ALA A 70 9.02 1.08 -11.04
C ALA A 70 9.65 -0.26 -10.65
N ASN A 71 10.33 -0.91 -11.61
CA ASN A 71 11.17 -2.08 -11.32
C ASN A 71 12.23 -1.74 -10.26
N GLY A 72 12.50 -2.66 -9.37
CA GLY A 72 13.45 -2.47 -8.26
C GLY A 72 12.90 -1.76 -7.02
N THR A 73 11.61 -1.35 -7.01
CA THR A 73 10.98 -0.74 -5.84
C THR A 73 10.72 -1.81 -4.77
N ALA A 74 11.34 -1.68 -3.59
CA ALA A 74 11.06 -2.59 -2.47
C ALA A 74 9.64 -2.40 -1.94
N TYR A 75 9.01 -3.43 -1.37
CA TYR A 75 7.66 -3.35 -0.79
C TYR A 75 7.48 -2.19 0.21
N SER A 76 8.50 -1.94 1.04
CA SER A 76 8.50 -0.82 2.00
C SER A 76 8.44 0.57 1.36
N ALA A 77 8.79 0.68 0.07
CA ALA A 77 8.79 1.93 -0.71
C ALA A 77 7.62 2.02 -1.71
N MET A 78 6.76 1.01 -1.81
CA MET A 78 5.64 0.98 -2.76
C MET A 78 4.46 1.87 -2.34
N ASN A 79 4.51 2.49 -1.15
CA ASN A 79 3.43 3.33 -0.61
C ASN A 79 2.07 2.61 -0.56
N LEU A 80 2.07 1.36 -0.10
CA LEU A 80 0.83 0.59 0.08
C LEU A 80 -0.16 1.36 0.97
N PRO A 81 -1.47 1.35 0.65
CA PRO A 81 -2.49 1.97 1.48
C PRO A 81 -2.44 1.45 2.91
N LYS A 82 -2.54 2.34 3.90
CA LYS A 82 -2.57 1.97 5.32
C LYS A 82 -3.98 1.71 5.83
N THR A 83 -4.97 2.13 5.06
CA THR A 83 -6.39 1.96 5.36
C THR A 83 -7.15 1.55 4.10
N VAL A 84 -8.31 0.93 4.29
CA VAL A 84 -9.29 0.61 3.26
C VAL A 84 -10.64 1.19 3.63
N ASN A 85 -11.47 1.46 2.63
CA ASN A 85 -12.83 1.96 2.86
C ASN A 85 -13.73 0.82 3.33
N ILE A 86 -14.54 1.12 4.32
CA ILE A 86 -15.55 0.22 4.87
C ILE A 86 -16.92 0.91 4.83
N LYS A 87 -17.97 0.10 4.76
CA LYS A 87 -19.36 0.57 4.77
C LYS A 87 -20.15 -0.18 5.82
N THR A 88 -21.06 0.53 6.50
CA THR A 88 -21.91 -0.01 7.56
C THR A 88 -23.40 -0.02 7.17
N GLU A 89 -24.25 -0.66 7.96
CA GLU A 89 -25.72 -0.69 7.75
C GLU A 89 -26.33 0.71 7.78
N GLY A 90 -25.80 1.61 8.63
CA GLY A 90 -26.17 3.04 8.65
C GLY A 90 -25.75 3.82 7.40
N ASN A 91 -25.20 3.13 6.37
CA ASN A 91 -24.69 3.71 5.14
C ASN A 91 -23.56 4.74 5.37
N THR A 92 -22.88 4.66 6.52
CA THR A 92 -21.73 5.48 6.84
C THR A 92 -20.50 4.90 6.16
N GLU A 93 -19.82 5.70 5.35
CA GLU A 93 -18.51 5.36 4.82
C GLU A 93 -17.43 5.80 5.82
N SER A 94 -16.54 4.89 6.12
CA SER A 94 -15.42 5.09 7.04
C SER A 94 -14.20 4.38 6.54
N SER A 95 -13.10 4.43 7.27
CA SER A 95 -11.87 3.71 6.93
C SER A 95 -11.41 2.82 8.06
N ALA A 96 -10.84 1.67 7.71
CA ALA A 96 -10.28 0.71 8.64
C ALA A 96 -8.80 0.44 8.32
N PRO A 97 -7.94 0.29 9.33
CA PRO A 97 -6.53 -0.06 9.13
C PRO A 97 -6.38 -1.40 8.40
N VAL A 98 -5.38 -1.48 7.51
CA VAL A 98 -5.03 -2.71 6.79
C VAL A 98 -3.53 -3.00 6.93
N THR A 99 -3.18 -4.27 7.09
CA THR A 99 -1.82 -4.78 7.07
C THR A 99 -1.67 -5.74 5.90
N TRP A 100 -0.69 -5.48 5.03
CA TRP A 100 -0.43 -6.28 3.83
C TRP A 100 0.57 -7.40 4.12
N ASP A 101 0.28 -8.62 3.66
CA ASP A 101 1.20 -9.75 3.71
C ASP A 101 2.11 -9.71 2.48
N THR A 102 3.35 -9.22 2.67
CA THR A 102 4.35 -9.12 1.62
C THR A 102 5.18 -10.40 1.48
N ASP A 103 5.12 -11.29 2.46
CA ASP A 103 5.89 -12.53 2.50
C ASP A 103 5.17 -13.67 1.77
N ASN A 104 3.82 -13.65 1.79
CA ASN A 104 2.98 -14.65 1.15
C ASN A 104 1.92 -13.97 0.24
N PRO A 105 2.30 -13.53 -0.97
CA PRO A 105 1.35 -12.96 -1.92
C PRO A 105 0.19 -13.93 -2.22
N ALA A 106 -1.00 -13.36 -2.48
CA ALA A 106 -2.16 -14.14 -2.90
C ALA A 106 -1.98 -14.71 -4.30
N ASP A 107 -1.30 -13.97 -5.17
CA ASP A 107 -0.97 -14.36 -6.55
C ASP A 107 0.29 -13.65 -7.02
N GLY A 108 1.08 -14.34 -7.84
CA GLY A 108 2.35 -13.88 -8.37
C GLY A 108 3.45 -13.83 -7.32
N SER A 109 4.61 -13.39 -7.76
CA SER A 109 5.76 -13.11 -6.89
C SER A 109 6.55 -11.94 -7.48
N TYR A 110 7.12 -11.11 -6.62
CA TYR A 110 7.96 -10.01 -7.06
C TYR A 110 9.44 -10.36 -6.94
N ASP A 111 10.13 -10.38 -8.09
CA ASP A 111 11.59 -10.52 -8.17
C ASP A 111 12.20 -9.24 -8.77
N PRO A 112 12.94 -8.42 -7.99
CA PRO A 112 13.55 -7.18 -8.49
C PRO A 112 14.63 -7.40 -9.56
N THR A 113 15.11 -8.63 -9.76
CA THR A 113 16.10 -8.97 -10.79
C THR A 113 15.45 -9.20 -12.17
N VAL A 114 14.17 -9.54 -12.21
CA VAL A 114 13.38 -9.70 -13.44
C VAL A 114 13.12 -8.33 -14.06
N LYS A 115 13.51 -8.16 -15.33
CA LYS A 115 13.44 -6.87 -16.04
C LYS A 115 12.17 -6.66 -16.86
N THR A 116 11.35 -7.68 -17.04
CA THR A 116 10.02 -7.57 -17.66
C THR A 116 8.99 -7.09 -16.67
N GLU A 117 7.82 -6.69 -17.15
CA GLU A 117 6.68 -6.33 -16.29
C GLU A 117 6.27 -7.53 -15.44
N GLN A 118 5.93 -7.27 -14.18
CA GLN A 118 5.44 -8.26 -13.23
C GLN A 118 4.15 -7.75 -12.59
N THR A 119 3.30 -8.66 -12.18
CA THR A 119 2.10 -8.36 -11.40
C THR A 119 2.09 -9.23 -10.16
N VAL A 120 1.77 -8.65 -9.02
CA VAL A 120 1.63 -9.34 -7.75
C VAL A 120 0.36 -8.88 -7.04
N THR A 121 -0.35 -9.80 -6.42
CA THR A 121 -1.52 -9.50 -5.59
C THR A 121 -1.20 -9.86 -4.15
N LEU A 122 -1.32 -8.88 -3.25
CA LEU A 122 -1.12 -9.08 -1.81
C LEU A 122 -2.44 -9.29 -1.10
N ASN A 123 -2.44 -10.16 -0.07
CA ASN A 123 -3.50 -10.25 0.91
C ASN A 123 -3.36 -9.12 1.93
N GLY A 124 -4.48 -8.53 2.33
CA GLY A 124 -4.58 -7.54 3.38
C GLY A 124 -5.46 -8.03 4.51
N LYS A 125 -4.97 -7.93 5.75
CA LYS A 125 -5.77 -8.14 6.97
C LYS A 125 -6.30 -6.80 7.44
N VAL A 126 -7.62 -6.67 7.52
CA VAL A 126 -8.31 -5.46 7.98
C VAL A 126 -8.56 -5.54 9.47
N THR A 127 -8.36 -4.44 10.19
CA THR A 127 -8.70 -4.33 11.60
C THR A 127 -10.02 -3.55 11.74
N CYS A 128 -11.09 -4.21 12.17
CA CYS A 128 -12.37 -3.56 12.39
C CYS A 128 -12.25 -2.56 13.55
N PRO A 129 -12.71 -1.29 13.38
CA PRO A 129 -12.73 -0.32 14.47
C PRO A 129 -13.62 -0.81 15.64
N GLU A 130 -13.21 -0.51 16.89
CA GLU A 130 -13.95 -0.94 18.09
C GLU A 130 -15.39 -0.44 18.16
N SER A 131 -15.69 0.69 17.51
CA SER A 131 -17.02 1.28 17.42
C SER A 131 -17.95 0.56 16.43
N ILE A 132 -17.43 -0.41 15.66
CA ILE A 132 -18.16 -1.16 14.63
C ILE A 132 -18.16 -2.64 15.00
N ASP A 133 -19.31 -3.29 14.84
CA ASP A 133 -19.46 -4.74 14.89
C ASP A 133 -19.10 -5.29 13.50
N ASP A 134 -18.20 -6.26 13.42
CA ASP A 134 -17.79 -6.84 12.15
C ASP A 134 -18.90 -7.64 11.45
N ASN A 135 -19.95 -7.97 12.18
CA ASN A 135 -21.16 -8.64 11.68
C ASN A 135 -20.87 -9.92 10.87
N GLY A 136 -19.72 -10.56 11.15
CA GLY A 136 -19.26 -11.75 10.42
C GLY A 136 -18.74 -11.47 9.01
N VAL A 137 -18.53 -10.22 8.62
CA VAL A 137 -17.90 -9.87 7.33
C VAL A 137 -16.42 -10.27 7.39
N PRO A 138 -15.89 -11.01 6.40
CA PRO A 138 -14.49 -11.36 6.37
C PRO A 138 -13.59 -10.12 6.39
N LEU A 139 -12.74 -10.00 7.42
CA LEU A 139 -11.82 -8.86 7.61
C LEU A 139 -10.57 -9.00 6.74
N THR A 140 -10.77 -9.21 5.43
CA THR A 140 -9.72 -9.40 4.43
C THR A 140 -10.01 -8.57 3.19
N THR A 141 -8.94 -8.21 2.49
CA THR A 141 -8.99 -7.51 1.21
C THR A 141 -7.76 -7.89 0.37
N THR A 142 -7.66 -7.42 -0.85
CA THR A 142 -6.49 -7.61 -1.70
C THR A 142 -6.10 -6.31 -2.38
N ILE A 143 -4.82 -6.20 -2.77
CA ILE A 143 -4.33 -5.13 -3.65
C ILE A 143 -3.49 -5.73 -4.77
N THR A 144 -3.72 -5.27 -5.99
CA THR A 144 -2.91 -5.64 -7.15
C THR A 144 -1.85 -4.57 -7.40
N ILE A 145 -0.61 -5.02 -7.59
CA ILE A 145 0.55 -4.17 -7.84
C ILE A 145 1.13 -4.56 -9.20
N THR A 146 1.22 -3.59 -10.11
CA THR A 146 1.92 -3.73 -11.38
C THR A 146 3.31 -3.13 -11.24
N ILE A 147 4.35 -3.93 -11.42
CA ILE A 147 5.74 -3.51 -11.45
C ILE A 147 6.12 -3.35 -12.93
N ARG A 148 6.40 -2.12 -13.36
CA ARG A 148 6.76 -1.82 -14.75
C ARG A 148 8.03 -2.55 -15.14
N ALA A 149 8.17 -2.89 -16.44
CA ALA A 149 9.43 -3.35 -17.00
C ALA A 149 10.55 -2.33 -16.72
N ALA A 150 11.78 -2.82 -16.49
CA ALA A 150 12.94 -1.95 -16.41
C ALA A 150 13.19 -1.28 -17.77
N GLY A 151 13.66 -0.04 -17.77
CA GLY A 151 14.09 0.64 -19.00
C GLY A 151 15.25 -0.08 -19.66
N ILE A 152 15.30 -0.02 -20.99
CA ILE A 152 16.42 -0.53 -21.77
C ILE A 152 17.51 0.54 -21.81
N VAL A 153 18.77 0.13 -21.58
CA VAL A 153 19.94 1.00 -21.75
C VAL A 153 20.15 1.25 -23.24
N GLU A 154 20.29 2.52 -23.64
CA GLU A 154 20.55 2.90 -25.02
C GLU A 154 21.92 2.37 -25.48
N ALA A 155 21.95 1.87 -26.71
CA ALA A 155 23.17 1.32 -27.32
C ALA A 155 24.28 2.38 -27.33
N PRO A 156 25.57 1.97 -27.13
CA PRO A 156 26.66 2.90 -27.20
C PRO A 156 26.89 3.41 -28.65
N THR A 157 27.34 4.66 -28.72
CA THR A 157 27.80 5.29 -29.97
C THR A 157 29.31 5.49 -29.92
N ALA A 158 29.94 5.55 -31.10
CA ALA A 158 31.38 5.73 -31.22
C ALA A 158 31.72 7.07 -31.91
N ASN A 159 32.78 7.71 -31.44
CA ASN A 159 33.36 8.87 -32.06
C ASN A 159 34.93 8.67 -32.18
N PRO A 160 35.52 8.69 -33.38
CA PRO A 160 34.88 8.79 -34.67
C PRO A 160 33.98 7.59 -34.98
N THR A 161 33.02 7.78 -35.89
CA THR A 161 32.10 6.72 -36.35
C THR A 161 32.87 5.60 -37.06
N ALA A 162 32.26 4.42 -37.11
CA ALA A 162 32.85 3.31 -37.85
C ALA A 162 33.13 3.70 -39.32
N GLY A 163 34.29 3.34 -39.85
CA GLY A 163 34.73 3.69 -41.18
C GLY A 163 36.15 3.26 -41.49
N THR A 164 36.66 3.57 -42.70
CA THR A 164 38.05 3.36 -43.12
C THR A 164 38.80 4.65 -42.93
N TYR A 165 39.89 4.59 -42.21
CA TYR A 165 40.75 5.73 -41.90
C TYR A 165 42.17 5.50 -42.41
N THR A 166 42.84 6.57 -42.83
CA THR A 166 44.23 6.54 -43.29
C THR A 166 45.24 6.76 -42.18
N GLU A 167 44.74 7.13 -40.97
CA GLU A 167 45.53 7.40 -39.78
C GLU A 167 44.99 6.64 -38.57
N ASN A 168 45.82 6.48 -37.54
CA ASN A 168 45.43 5.87 -36.27
C ASN A 168 44.30 6.67 -35.66
N GLN A 169 43.33 5.95 -35.09
CA GLN A 169 42.15 6.56 -34.44
C GLN A 169 42.16 6.32 -32.93
N SER A 170 41.60 7.25 -32.20
CA SER A 170 41.26 7.14 -30.78
C SER A 170 39.77 7.18 -30.65
N VAL A 171 39.14 6.02 -30.38
CA VAL A 171 37.69 5.87 -30.40
C VAL A 171 37.08 6.07 -29.00
N GLU A 172 36.23 7.08 -28.88
CA GLU A 172 35.42 7.28 -27.68
C GLU A 172 34.09 6.58 -27.82
N LEU A 173 33.65 5.87 -26.76
CA LEU A 173 32.33 5.24 -26.67
C LEU A 173 31.46 6.03 -25.65
N THR A 174 30.23 6.34 -26.04
CA THR A 174 29.25 7.05 -25.18
C THR A 174 27.90 6.37 -25.25
N SER A 175 27.11 6.46 -24.16
CA SER A 175 25.69 6.10 -24.15
C SER A 175 24.87 7.29 -23.63
N SER A 176 23.69 7.53 -24.22
CA SER A 176 22.75 8.55 -23.76
C SER A 176 22.11 8.20 -22.43
N THR A 177 22.16 6.92 -22.00
CA THR A 177 21.67 6.50 -20.69
C THR A 177 22.65 6.91 -19.61
N LYS A 178 22.25 7.87 -18.78
CA LYS A 178 23.08 8.37 -17.68
C LYS A 178 23.47 7.24 -16.71
N GLY A 179 24.79 7.13 -16.46
CA GLY A 179 25.34 6.14 -15.53
C GLY A 179 25.45 4.73 -16.12
N ALA A 180 25.20 4.55 -17.42
CA ALA A 180 25.47 3.28 -18.09
C ALA A 180 26.97 2.96 -18.07
N THR A 181 27.29 1.69 -17.82
CA THR A 181 28.65 1.17 -17.98
C THR A 181 28.77 0.50 -19.35
N ILE A 182 29.77 0.88 -20.14
CA ILE A 182 29.98 0.32 -21.48
C ILE A 182 31.04 -0.78 -21.40
N TYR A 183 30.75 -1.90 -22.06
CA TYR A 183 31.67 -3.01 -22.23
C TYR A 183 31.90 -3.24 -23.73
N TYR A 184 33.09 -3.67 -24.11
CA TYR A 184 33.47 -3.84 -25.50
C TYR A 184 34.47 -5.01 -25.68
N THR A 185 34.64 -5.46 -26.93
CA THR A 185 35.67 -6.37 -27.39
C THR A 185 36.44 -5.70 -28.54
N THR A 186 37.63 -6.19 -28.90
CA THR A 186 38.44 -5.71 -30.03
C THR A 186 38.78 -6.83 -31.01
N ASP A 187 38.22 -8.02 -30.81
CA ASP A 187 38.48 -9.23 -31.59
C ASP A 187 37.27 -9.66 -32.43
N GLY A 188 36.20 -8.85 -32.43
CA GLY A 188 34.97 -9.14 -33.15
C GLY A 188 34.00 -10.10 -32.41
N SER A 189 34.35 -10.57 -31.22
CA SER A 189 33.43 -11.37 -30.40
C SER A 189 32.36 -10.50 -29.74
N GLU A 190 31.19 -11.10 -29.43
CA GLU A 190 30.15 -10.43 -28.64
C GLU A 190 30.64 -10.20 -27.21
N PRO A 191 30.46 -8.97 -26.64
CA PRO A 191 30.73 -8.73 -25.23
C PRO A 191 29.80 -9.58 -24.34
N THR A 192 30.40 -10.30 -23.38
CA THR A 192 29.63 -11.11 -22.41
C THR A 192 29.83 -10.61 -21.00
N ILE A 193 28.70 -10.49 -20.24
CA ILE A 193 28.71 -10.04 -18.85
C ILE A 193 27.80 -10.97 -18.04
N THR A 194 28.35 -11.56 -16.99
CA THR A 194 27.60 -12.41 -16.07
C THR A 194 27.71 -11.82 -14.66
N ASN A 195 26.59 -11.42 -14.07
CA ASN A 195 26.53 -10.79 -12.74
C ASN A 195 27.47 -9.58 -12.60
N GLY A 196 27.60 -8.75 -13.65
CA GLY A 196 28.45 -7.56 -13.67
C GLY A 196 29.95 -7.87 -13.92
N ILE A 197 30.32 -9.12 -14.13
CA ILE A 197 31.69 -9.55 -14.37
C ILE A 197 31.89 -9.77 -15.88
N PRO A 198 32.86 -9.07 -16.53
CA PRO A 198 33.19 -9.30 -17.93
C PRO A 198 33.76 -10.71 -18.15
N GLY A 199 33.24 -11.40 -19.19
CA GLY A 199 33.71 -12.74 -19.61
C GLY A 199 34.51 -12.71 -20.91
N GLY A 200 35.35 -13.72 -21.15
CA GLY A 200 36.13 -13.85 -22.36
C GLY A 200 37.08 -12.67 -22.59
N THR A 201 37.02 -12.08 -23.78
CA THR A 201 37.83 -10.90 -24.18
C THR A 201 37.14 -9.57 -23.88
N THR A 202 36.01 -9.60 -23.19
CA THR A 202 35.21 -8.41 -22.82
C THR A 202 35.99 -7.50 -21.86
N LYS A 203 36.04 -6.21 -22.15
CA LYS A 203 36.66 -5.16 -21.34
C LYS A 203 35.63 -4.11 -20.97
N GLN A 204 35.78 -3.53 -19.79
CA GLN A 204 35.02 -2.34 -19.41
C GLN A 204 35.68 -1.11 -20.05
N TYR A 205 34.87 -0.23 -20.66
CA TYR A 205 35.34 1.01 -21.24
C TYR A 205 35.60 2.04 -20.12
N THR A 206 36.86 2.47 -20.03
CA THR A 206 37.30 3.49 -19.04
C THR A 206 38.11 4.62 -19.69
N ALA A 207 38.56 4.42 -20.92
CA ALA A 207 39.33 5.40 -21.68
C ALA A 207 39.22 5.12 -23.19
N PRO A 208 39.51 6.12 -24.08
CA PRO A 208 39.44 5.95 -25.51
C PRO A 208 40.26 4.75 -25.99
N ILE A 209 39.72 4.05 -26.98
CA ILE A 209 40.31 2.83 -27.56
C ILE A 209 41.23 3.20 -28.72
N ALA A 210 42.51 2.86 -28.65
CA ALA A 210 43.44 3.07 -29.75
C ALA A 210 43.19 2.02 -30.85
N VAL A 211 42.89 2.47 -32.06
CA VAL A 211 42.79 1.66 -33.28
C VAL A 211 43.95 2.05 -34.17
N THR A 212 44.91 1.12 -34.33
CA THR A 212 46.17 1.39 -35.08
C THR A 212 46.25 0.47 -36.29
N GLY A 213 46.53 1.06 -37.45
CA GLY A 213 46.88 0.31 -38.66
C GLY A 213 48.33 -0.17 -38.65
N LYS A 214 48.62 -1.23 -39.42
CA LYS A 214 49.97 -1.62 -39.73
C LYS A 214 50.36 -0.97 -41.04
N GLU A 215 51.52 -0.35 -41.07
CA GLU A 215 52.06 0.27 -42.28
C GLU A 215 52.13 -0.77 -43.44
N GLY A 216 51.50 -0.45 -44.56
CA GLY A 216 51.47 -1.31 -45.73
C GLY A 216 50.46 -2.49 -45.75
N GLN A 217 49.57 -2.59 -44.74
CA GLN A 217 48.48 -3.59 -44.74
C GLN A 217 47.11 -2.92 -44.57
N SER A 218 46.10 -3.26 -45.44
CA SER A 218 44.70 -2.98 -45.22
C SER A 218 44.24 -3.81 -44.02
N SER A 219 43.78 -3.20 -42.95
CA SER A 219 43.06 -3.93 -41.90
C SER A 219 41.66 -4.34 -42.41
N PRO A 220 41.20 -5.56 -42.11
CA PRO A 220 39.86 -6.03 -42.51
C PRO A 220 38.74 -5.23 -41.83
#